data_5cd3c84b7dc6ded3b280cda57913d05e
#
_entry.id   5cd3c84b7dc6ded3b280cda57913d05e
#
_cell.length_a   1.000
_cell.length_b   1.000
_cell.length_c   1.000
_cell.angle_alpha   90.00
_cell.angle_beta   90.00
_cell.angle_gamma   90.00
#
_symmetry.space_group_name_H-M   'P 1'
#
loop_
_entity.id
_entity.type
_entity.pdbx_description
1 polymer ?
#
loop_
_entity_poly.entity_id
_entity_poly.type
_entity_poly.pdbx_seq_one_letter_code
_entity_poly.pdbx_strand_id
1 'polypeptide(L)'
;MKKAAFLDRDGVINVDRGYVGKIEDFSWCDGVFEGLLRLKELGFELVIITNQSGIARGYYSEADFKSLTKWMLTGLEKQGISVLKVYHCPHAPELGCECRKPKPGMILKAASELEIDLKNSILIGDKDSDIAAGLSAGVGANFKLGKDFASLKEVAFSLKIK
;
A
#
# COMPACT_ATOMS: atom_id res chain seq x y z
N MET A 1 -4.68 -19.92 5.05
CA MET A 1 -3.90 -18.76 4.58
C MET A 1 -4.68 -17.47 4.83
N LYS A 2 -3.98 -16.39 5.03
CA LYS A 2 -4.57 -15.07 5.25
C LYS A 2 -4.96 -14.44 3.91
N LYS A 3 -6.03 -13.66 3.88
CA LYS A 3 -6.31 -12.77 2.76
C LYS A 3 -5.85 -11.36 3.15
N ALA A 4 -5.27 -10.64 2.20
CA ALA A 4 -4.69 -9.32 2.42
C ALA A 4 -5.32 -8.25 1.52
N ALA A 5 -5.33 -7.03 2.03
CA ALA A 5 -5.48 -5.84 1.21
C ALA A 5 -4.08 -5.26 1.02
N PHE A 6 -3.58 -5.35 -0.20
CA PHE A 6 -2.31 -4.72 -0.59
C PHE A 6 -2.59 -3.27 -0.91
N LEU A 7 -1.91 -2.37 -0.24
CA LEU A 7 -2.19 -0.94 -0.30
C LEU A 7 -0.94 -0.18 -0.74
N ASP A 8 -1.06 0.68 -1.74
CA ASP A 8 -0.03 1.69 -1.98
C ASP A 8 -0.09 2.72 -0.84
N ARG A 9 0.99 3.44 -0.62
CA ARG A 9 1.03 4.49 0.41
C ARG A 9 0.58 5.83 -0.17
N ASP A 10 1.41 6.41 -1.08
CA ASP A 10 1.14 7.73 -1.65
C ASP A 10 -0.07 7.68 -2.60
N GLY A 11 -1.04 8.51 -2.36
CA GLY A 11 -2.29 8.56 -3.13
C GLY A 11 -3.40 7.64 -2.60
N VAL A 12 -3.09 6.77 -1.62
CA VAL A 12 -4.06 5.83 -1.02
C VAL A 12 -4.19 6.08 0.48
N ILE A 13 -3.09 6.02 1.21
CA ILE A 13 -3.05 6.25 2.66
C ILE A 13 -2.80 7.72 2.96
N ASN A 14 -1.82 8.32 2.29
CA ASN A 14 -1.51 9.74 2.42
C ASN A 14 -1.66 10.45 1.08
N VAL A 15 -1.90 11.75 1.16
CA VAL A 15 -1.98 12.60 -0.02
C VAL A 15 -0.64 12.58 -0.75
N ASP A 16 -0.65 12.32 -2.05
CA ASP A 16 0.56 12.31 -2.87
C ASP A 16 0.95 13.74 -3.23
N ARG A 17 2.03 14.23 -2.60
CA ARG A 17 2.59 15.56 -2.86
C ARG A 17 3.90 15.49 -3.63
N GLY A 18 4.23 14.30 -4.17
CA GLY A 18 5.52 14.06 -4.82
C GLY A 18 6.63 13.82 -3.80
N TYR A 19 7.14 12.60 -3.78
CA TYR A 19 8.28 12.22 -2.93
C TYR A 19 8.13 12.56 -1.44
N VAL A 20 6.98 12.23 -0.84
CA VAL A 20 6.74 12.43 0.59
C VAL A 20 7.69 11.52 1.38
N GLY A 21 8.70 12.12 2.01
CA GLY A 21 9.71 11.39 2.77
C GLY A 21 9.85 11.85 4.23
N LYS A 22 9.14 12.91 4.62
CA LYS A 22 9.22 13.49 5.97
C LYS A 22 7.85 13.63 6.60
N ILE A 23 7.82 13.58 7.93
CA ILE A 23 6.57 13.64 8.70
C ILE A 23 5.79 14.93 8.41
N GLU A 24 6.49 16.05 8.32
CA GLU A 24 5.85 17.36 8.08
C GLU A 24 5.14 17.47 6.72
N ASP A 25 5.49 16.61 5.76
CA ASP A 25 4.89 16.58 4.43
C ASP A 25 3.77 15.55 4.29
N PHE A 26 3.54 14.76 5.33
CA PHE A 26 2.57 13.67 5.32
C PHE A 26 1.20 14.16 5.78
N SER A 27 0.20 13.95 4.95
CA SER A 27 -1.20 14.20 5.29
C SER A 27 -2.02 12.95 4.99
N TRP A 28 -2.83 12.54 5.95
CA TRP A 28 -3.74 11.41 5.77
C TRP A 28 -4.78 11.71 4.69
N CYS A 29 -5.10 10.73 3.85
CA CYS A 29 -6.23 10.86 2.95
C CYS A 29 -7.54 10.88 3.72
N ASP A 30 -8.53 11.65 3.24
CA ASP A 30 -9.84 11.72 3.88
C ASP A 30 -10.50 10.35 3.93
N GLY A 31 -11.01 9.99 5.10
CA GLY A 31 -11.70 8.72 5.31
C GLY A 31 -10.82 7.48 5.37
N VAL A 32 -9.49 7.63 5.35
CA VAL A 32 -8.58 6.49 5.32
C VAL A 32 -8.74 5.58 6.56
N PHE A 33 -8.90 6.15 7.75
CA PHE A 33 -9.05 5.34 8.96
C PHE A 33 -10.32 4.49 8.92
N GLU A 34 -11.44 5.09 8.52
CA GLU A 34 -12.71 4.38 8.40
C GLU A 34 -12.62 3.26 7.37
N GLY A 35 -11.99 3.53 6.23
CA GLY A 35 -11.78 2.54 5.18
C GLY A 35 -10.90 1.37 5.64
N LEU A 36 -9.79 1.66 6.31
CA LEU A 36 -8.89 0.62 6.82
C LEU A 36 -9.55 -0.25 7.89
N LEU A 37 -10.31 0.36 8.80
CA LEU A 37 -11.10 -0.38 9.79
C LEU A 37 -12.10 -1.30 9.11
N ARG A 38 -12.78 -0.81 8.07
CA ARG A 38 -13.73 -1.62 7.31
C ARG A 38 -13.06 -2.82 6.64
N LEU A 39 -11.89 -2.63 6.05
CA LEU A 39 -11.14 -3.74 5.45
C LEU A 39 -10.78 -4.80 6.51
N LYS A 40 -10.39 -4.37 7.70
CA LYS A 40 -10.13 -5.30 8.82
C LYS A 40 -11.39 -6.06 9.23
N GLU A 41 -12.53 -5.39 9.32
CA GLU A 41 -13.82 -6.03 9.62
C GLU A 41 -14.18 -7.11 8.58
N LEU A 42 -13.84 -6.87 7.33
CA LEU A 42 -14.06 -7.83 6.24
C LEU A 42 -13.07 -8.99 6.26
N GLY A 43 -12.13 -8.99 7.20
CA GLY A 43 -11.17 -10.07 7.38
C GLY A 43 -9.87 -9.94 6.61
N PHE A 44 -9.60 -8.77 6.03
CA PHE A 44 -8.32 -8.52 5.34
C PHE A 44 -7.23 -8.12 6.32
N GLU A 45 -6.04 -8.73 6.18
CA GLU A 45 -4.83 -8.19 6.76
C GLU A 45 -4.32 -7.04 5.88
N LEU A 46 -3.76 -6.01 6.50
CA LEU A 46 -3.27 -4.85 5.75
C LEU A 46 -1.77 -4.99 5.48
N VAL A 47 -1.39 -4.88 4.21
CA VAL A 47 0.01 -4.93 3.77
C VAL A 47 0.26 -3.74 2.85
N ILE A 48 1.23 -2.92 3.20
CA ILE A 48 1.59 -1.75 2.38
C ILE A 48 2.72 -2.14 1.44
N ILE A 49 2.57 -1.81 0.15
CA ILE A 49 3.58 -2.02 -0.88
C ILE A 49 3.79 -0.69 -1.62
N THR A 50 4.96 -0.10 -1.50
CA THR A 50 5.17 1.26 -1.99
C THR A 50 6.50 1.43 -2.73
N ASN A 51 6.45 2.08 -3.90
CA ASN A 51 7.65 2.55 -4.60
C ASN A 51 8.14 3.84 -3.92
N GLN A 52 9.42 3.90 -3.58
CA GLN A 52 10.03 5.03 -2.88
C GLN A 52 11.34 5.44 -3.56
N SER A 53 11.27 5.77 -4.86
CA SER A 53 12.45 6.16 -5.63
C SER A 53 13.10 7.45 -5.17
N GLY A 54 12.43 8.24 -4.34
CA GLY A 54 13.02 9.43 -3.72
C GLY A 54 14.28 9.12 -2.93
N ILE A 55 14.39 7.89 -2.40
CA ILE A 55 15.59 7.42 -1.70
C ILE A 55 16.78 7.36 -2.68
N ALA A 56 16.60 6.68 -3.81
CA ALA A 56 17.64 6.59 -4.83
C ALA A 56 18.00 7.95 -5.43
N ARG A 57 17.03 8.86 -5.50
CA ARG A 57 17.22 10.22 -6.05
C ARG A 57 17.87 11.17 -5.04
N GLY A 58 18.07 10.74 -3.80
CA GLY A 58 18.68 11.58 -2.76
C GLY A 58 17.76 12.62 -2.14
N TYR A 59 16.45 12.53 -2.35
CA TYR A 59 15.49 13.48 -1.79
C TYR A 59 15.26 13.26 -0.30
N TYR A 60 15.38 12.03 0.16
CA TYR A 60 15.33 11.63 1.55
C TYR A 60 16.05 10.28 1.69
N SER A 61 16.45 9.94 2.92
CA SER A 61 17.23 8.74 3.18
C SER A 61 16.36 7.54 3.57
N GLU A 62 16.97 6.34 3.61
CA GLU A 62 16.33 5.15 4.22
C GLU A 62 15.95 5.42 5.68
N ALA A 63 16.78 6.15 6.42
CA ALA A 63 16.47 6.51 7.80
C ALA A 63 15.25 7.42 7.89
N ASP A 64 15.10 8.38 6.99
CA ASP A 64 13.91 9.23 6.89
C ASP A 64 12.67 8.39 6.60
N PHE A 65 12.76 7.46 5.66
CA PHE A 65 11.67 6.55 5.32
C PHE A 65 11.25 5.71 6.53
N LYS A 66 12.20 5.16 7.25
CA LYS A 66 11.91 4.36 8.46
C LYS A 66 11.25 5.17 9.55
N SER A 67 11.70 6.42 9.76
CA SER A 67 11.12 7.32 10.76
C SER A 67 9.69 7.68 10.41
N LEU A 68 9.43 8.01 9.14
CA LEU A 68 8.09 8.32 8.65
C LEU A 68 7.17 7.10 8.78
N THR A 69 7.65 5.91 8.39
CA THR A 69 6.90 4.67 8.47
C THR A 69 6.50 4.36 9.91
N LYS A 70 7.44 4.50 10.84
CA LYS A 70 7.17 4.29 12.29
C LYS A 70 6.10 5.27 12.79
N TRP A 71 6.20 6.54 12.42
CA TRP A 71 5.23 7.55 12.77
C TRP A 71 3.84 7.22 12.20
N MET A 72 3.78 6.81 10.94
CA MET A 72 2.54 6.41 10.27
C MET A 72 1.90 5.21 10.97
N LEU A 73 2.67 4.17 11.24
CA LEU A 73 2.17 2.96 11.91
C LEU A 73 1.67 3.27 13.32
N THR A 74 2.37 4.14 14.06
CA THR A 74 1.95 4.59 15.39
C THR A 74 0.62 5.35 15.31
N GLY A 75 0.47 6.22 14.31
CA GLY A 75 -0.78 6.93 14.07
C GLY A 75 -1.94 6.01 13.77
N LEU A 76 -1.71 4.97 12.97
CA LEU A 76 -2.73 3.95 12.67
C LEU A 76 -3.09 3.14 13.91
N GLU A 77 -2.11 2.73 14.71
CA GLU A 77 -2.36 1.98 15.96
C GLU A 77 -3.24 2.77 16.93
N LYS A 78 -3.05 4.09 17.01
CA LYS A 78 -3.91 4.97 17.82
C LYS A 78 -5.37 4.94 17.38
N GLN A 79 -5.62 4.60 16.11
CA GLN A 79 -6.96 4.44 15.56
C GLN A 79 -7.46 2.99 15.63
N GLY A 80 -6.72 2.10 16.27
CA GLY A 80 -7.08 0.69 16.35
C GLY A 80 -6.76 -0.10 15.08
N ILE A 81 -5.87 0.41 14.25
CA ILE A 81 -5.51 -0.19 12.96
C ILE A 81 -4.10 -0.76 13.04
N SER A 82 -3.96 -2.07 12.83
CA SER A 82 -2.65 -2.74 12.74
C SER A 82 -2.36 -3.09 11.28
N VAL A 83 -1.13 -2.77 10.84
CA VAL A 83 -0.59 -3.15 9.53
C VAL A 83 0.34 -4.33 9.74
N LEU A 84 0.15 -5.39 8.96
CA LEU A 84 0.94 -6.60 9.12
C LEU A 84 2.40 -6.38 8.72
N LYS A 85 2.64 -5.72 7.60
CA LYS A 85 4.00 -5.35 7.18
C LYS A 85 3.98 -4.25 6.12
N VAL A 86 5.08 -3.51 6.02
CA VAL A 86 5.34 -2.50 4.98
C VAL A 86 6.50 -2.98 4.12
N TYR A 87 6.29 -3.07 2.82
CA TYR A 87 7.34 -3.34 1.83
C TYR A 87 7.57 -2.11 0.99
N HIS A 88 8.82 -1.75 0.75
CA HIS A 88 9.14 -0.62 -0.10
C HIS A 88 10.25 -0.96 -1.10
N CYS A 89 10.23 -0.30 -2.25
CA CYS A 89 11.28 -0.38 -3.24
C CYS A 89 11.97 0.99 -3.30
N PRO A 90 13.25 1.10 -2.89
CA PRO A 90 13.97 2.37 -2.86
C PRO A 90 14.63 2.72 -4.19
N HIS A 91 14.52 1.87 -5.20
CA HIS A 91 15.27 1.97 -6.44
C HIS A 91 14.62 2.93 -7.44
N ALA A 92 15.47 3.58 -8.25
CA ALA A 92 15.01 4.36 -9.39
C ALA A 92 14.57 3.40 -10.52
N PRO A 93 13.67 3.85 -11.43
CA PRO A 93 13.20 2.99 -12.54
C PRO A 93 14.32 2.42 -13.41
N GLU A 94 15.40 3.18 -13.59
CA GLU A 94 16.52 2.82 -14.45
C GLU A 94 17.32 1.62 -13.96
N LEU A 95 17.22 1.29 -12.68
CA LEU A 95 17.96 0.16 -12.10
C LEU A 95 17.47 -1.20 -12.58
N GLY A 96 16.20 -1.30 -12.99
CA GLY A 96 15.64 -2.56 -13.47
C GLY A 96 15.51 -3.64 -12.40
N CYS A 97 15.25 -3.26 -11.15
CA CYS A 97 15.07 -4.21 -10.05
C CYS A 97 13.77 -5.01 -10.17
N GLU A 98 13.65 -6.09 -9.40
CA GLU A 98 12.45 -6.94 -9.38
C GLU A 98 11.36 -6.43 -8.43
N CYS A 99 11.69 -5.52 -7.51
CA CYS A 99 10.73 -5.06 -6.49
C CYS A 99 9.86 -3.89 -6.92
N ARG A 100 10.32 -3.06 -7.88
CA ARG A 100 9.58 -1.86 -8.28
C ARG A 100 8.33 -2.21 -9.08
N LYS A 101 7.16 -1.74 -8.64
CA LYS A 101 5.92 -1.82 -9.42
C LYS A 101 6.14 -1.11 -10.78
N PRO A 102 5.73 -1.67 -11.91
CA PRO A 102 4.70 -2.70 -12.09
C PRO A 102 5.15 -4.15 -11.89
N LYS A 103 6.38 -4.41 -11.51
CA LYS A 103 6.82 -5.77 -11.21
C LYS A 103 6.19 -6.26 -9.91
N PRO A 104 5.89 -7.56 -9.81
CA PRO A 104 5.16 -8.11 -8.67
C PRO A 104 6.03 -8.50 -7.48
N GLY A 105 7.33 -8.17 -7.48
CA GLY A 105 8.29 -8.67 -6.50
C GLY A 105 7.89 -8.45 -5.04
N MET A 106 7.44 -7.25 -4.69
CA MET A 106 7.02 -6.97 -3.31
C MET A 106 5.80 -7.78 -2.89
N ILE A 107 4.83 -7.94 -3.79
CA ILE A 107 3.60 -8.70 -3.52
C ILE A 107 3.91 -10.17 -3.34
N LEU A 108 4.73 -10.74 -4.23
CA LEU A 108 5.14 -12.14 -4.16
C LEU A 108 5.95 -12.42 -2.90
N LYS A 109 6.83 -11.51 -2.51
CA LYS A 109 7.61 -11.61 -1.28
C LYS A 109 6.68 -11.63 -0.06
N ALA A 110 5.72 -10.72 -0.01
CA ALA A 110 4.74 -10.66 1.06
C ALA A 110 3.92 -11.95 1.13
N ALA A 111 3.45 -12.45 -0.01
CA ALA A 111 2.66 -13.68 -0.06
C ALA A 111 3.44 -14.87 0.51
N SER A 112 4.73 -14.97 0.19
CA SER A 112 5.60 -16.04 0.70
C SER A 112 5.89 -15.88 2.19
N GLU A 113 6.32 -14.70 2.63
CA GLU A 113 6.71 -14.46 4.02
C GLU A 113 5.53 -14.51 4.99
N LEU A 114 4.35 -14.04 4.56
CA LEU A 114 3.20 -13.86 5.43
C LEU A 114 2.10 -14.90 5.18
N GLU A 115 2.33 -15.85 4.31
CA GLU A 115 1.38 -16.92 3.95
C GLU A 115 0.03 -16.35 3.50
N ILE A 116 0.06 -15.49 2.48
CA ILE A 116 -1.12 -14.81 1.95
C ILE A 116 -1.70 -15.57 0.77
N ASP A 117 -3.03 -15.73 0.79
CA ASP A 117 -3.82 -16.25 -0.33
C ASP A 117 -4.10 -15.10 -1.31
N LEU A 118 -3.28 -15.01 -2.35
CA LEU A 118 -3.37 -13.92 -3.34
C LEU A 118 -4.71 -13.91 -4.07
N LYS A 119 -5.24 -15.07 -4.40
CA LYS A 119 -6.51 -15.21 -5.15
C LYS A 119 -7.68 -14.55 -4.40
N ASN A 120 -7.69 -14.64 -3.09
CA ASN A 120 -8.73 -14.06 -2.24
C ASN A 120 -8.34 -12.69 -1.65
N SER A 121 -7.22 -12.16 -2.08
CA SER A 121 -6.73 -10.84 -1.67
C SER A 121 -7.15 -9.75 -2.65
N ILE A 122 -7.03 -8.51 -2.21
CA ILE A 122 -7.30 -7.34 -3.03
C ILE A 122 -6.08 -6.41 -3.04
N LEU A 123 -6.03 -5.53 -4.04
CA LEU A 123 -5.04 -4.46 -4.12
C LEU A 123 -5.76 -3.14 -4.39
N ILE A 124 -5.33 -2.10 -3.71
CA ILE A 124 -5.83 -0.73 -3.91
C ILE A 124 -4.63 0.18 -4.20
N GLY A 125 -4.64 0.82 -5.35
CA GLY A 125 -3.60 1.75 -5.78
C GLY A 125 -4.18 2.87 -6.62
N ASP A 126 -3.37 3.90 -6.87
CA ASP A 126 -3.80 5.06 -7.65
C ASP A 126 -3.14 5.15 -9.04
N LYS A 127 -2.24 4.21 -9.35
CA LYS A 127 -1.48 4.19 -10.62
C LYS A 127 -1.67 2.90 -11.37
N ASP A 128 -1.50 2.96 -12.69
CA ASP A 128 -1.54 1.77 -13.54
C ASP A 128 -0.48 0.75 -13.14
N SER A 129 0.67 1.20 -12.64
CA SER A 129 1.74 0.31 -12.17
C SER A 129 1.31 -0.53 -10.95
N ASP A 130 0.46 0.00 -10.09
CA ASP A 130 -0.11 -0.75 -8.97
C ASP A 130 -0.97 -1.90 -9.47
N ILE A 131 -1.87 -1.60 -10.39
CA ILE A 131 -2.80 -2.59 -10.96
C ILE A 131 -2.04 -3.67 -11.73
N ALA A 132 -1.06 -3.26 -12.53
CA ALA A 132 -0.22 -4.19 -13.28
C ALA A 132 0.55 -5.14 -12.34
N ALA A 133 1.09 -4.64 -11.25
CA ALA A 133 1.77 -5.46 -10.24
C ALA A 133 0.83 -6.49 -9.60
N GLY A 134 -0.39 -6.06 -9.24
CA GLY A 134 -1.40 -6.93 -8.67
C GLY A 134 -1.82 -8.05 -9.62
N LEU A 135 -2.08 -7.70 -10.88
CA LEU A 135 -2.44 -8.68 -11.91
C LEU A 135 -1.31 -9.67 -12.14
N SER A 136 -0.07 -9.19 -12.25
CA SER A 136 1.10 -10.07 -12.46
C SER A 136 1.34 -11.02 -11.29
N ALA A 137 1.03 -10.61 -10.07
CA ALA A 137 1.18 -11.44 -8.88
C ALA A 137 0.05 -12.44 -8.69
N GLY A 138 -1.09 -12.24 -9.35
CA GLY A 138 -2.26 -13.10 -9.19
C GLY A 138 -3.22 -12.66 -8.10
N VAL A 139 -3.20 -11.37 -7.74
CA VAL A 139 -4.15 -10.79 -6.78
C VAL A 139 -5.57 -10.84 -7.37
N GLY A 140 -6.53 -11.31 -6.58
CA GLY A 140 -7.88 -11.63 -7.06
C GLY A 140 -8.70 -10.44 -7.54
N ALA A 141 -8.56 -9.26 -6.92
CA ALA A 141 -9.25 -8.05 -7.33
C ALA A 141 -8.34 -6.84 -7.14
N ASN A 142 -8.30 -5.96 -8.15
CA ASN A 142 -7.42 -4.80 -8.16
C ASN A 142 -8.25 -3.54 -8.44
N PHE A 143 -8.16 -2.56 -7.56
CA PHE A 143 -8.95 -1.34 -7.61
C PHE A 143 -8.05 -0.13 -7.84
N LYS A 144 -8.34 0.64 -8.89
CA LYS A 144 -7.61 1.87 -9.19
C LYS A 144 -8.39 3.07 -8.71
N LEU A 145 -7.81 3.82 -7.77
CA LEU A 145 -8.40 5.08 -7.31
C LEU A 145 -8.28 6.16 -8.39
N GLY A 146 -9.28 7.01 -8.46
CA GLY A 146 -9.37 8.05 -9.48
C GLY A 146 -10.07 7.59 -10.76
N LYS A 147 -10.26 6.28 -10.94
CA LYS A 147 -10.99 5.70 -12.08
C LYS A 147 -12.25 4.99 -11.60
N ASP A 148 -12.08 3.92 -10.83
CA ASP A 148 -13.19 3.09 -10.38
C ASP A 148 -13.80 3.63 -9.09
N PHE A 149 -12.99 4.18 -8.22
CA PHE A 149 -13.38 4.70 -6.91
C PHE A 149 -12.59 5.96 -6.59
N ALA A 150 -13.17 6.87 -5.82
CA ALA A 150 -12.51 8.12 -5.43
C ALA A 150 -11.49 7.92 -4.31
N SER A 151 -11.70 6.91 -3.43
CA SER A 151 -10.87 6.73 -2.24
C SER A 151 -10.85 5.27 -1.76
N LEU A 152 -9.89 4.96 -0.90
CA LEU A 152 -9.84 3.67 -0.21
C LEU A 152 -11.14 3.40 0.57
N LYS A 153 -11.68 4.41 1.23
CA LYS A 153 -12.94 4.28 1.96
C LYS A 153 -14.07 3.80 1.05
N GLU A 154 -14.18 4.39 -0.14
CA GLU A 154 -15.21 4.03 -1.10
C GLU A 154 -15.07 2.57 -1.55
N VAL A 155 -13.84 2.11 -1.81
CA VAL A 155 -13.58 0.70 -2.12
C VAL A 155 -14.03 -0.19 -0.96
N ALA A 156 -13.56 0.12 0.25
CA ALA A 156 -13.82 -0.70 1.43
C ALA A 156 -15.31 -0.89 1.69
N PHE A 157 -16.09 0.17 1.58
CA PHE A 157 -17.55 0.12 1.82
C PHE A 157 -18.34 -0.43 0.65
N SER A 158 -17.74 -0.60 -0.53
CA SER A 158 -18.36 -1.27 -1.67
C SER A 158 -18.27 -2.80 -1.56
N LEU A 159 -17.33 -3.31 -0.77
CA LEU A 159 -17.12 -4.74 -0.59
C LEU A 159 -18.13 -5.32 0.41
N LYS A 160 -18.57 -6.55 0.13
CA LYS A 160 -19.56 -7.23 0.98
C LYS A 160 -18.91 -8.39 1.73
N ILE A 161 -19.42 -8.63 2.93
CA ILE A 161 -19.08 -9.83 3.69
C ILE A 161 -19.67 -11.04 2.93
N LYS A 162 -18.81 -12.00 2.66
CA LYS A 162 -19.22 -13.26 2.02
C LYS A 162 -19.53 -14.33 3.07
#